data_48a9aaeb93ad8d751713f59282a89e3a
#
_entry.id   48a9aaeb93ad8d751713f59282a89e3a
#
_cell.length_a   1.000
_cell.length_b   1.000
_cell.length_c   1.000
_cell.angle_alpha   90.00
_cell.angle_beta   90.00
_cell.angle_gamma   90.00
#
_symmetry.space_group_name_H-M   'P 1'
#
loop_
_entity.id
_entity.type
_entity.pdbx_description
1 polymer ?
#
loop_
_entity_poly.entity_id
_entity_poly.type
_entity_poly.pdbx_seq_one_letter_code
_entity_poly.pdbx_strand_id
1 'polypeptide(L)'
;MGRIRADKNKPHSIWIVSTKEEMLFLINKLNELVRLKVDSFKKSCEHLNVEYVEANYNISQNDPYLAGLVYTDGSIVYNYAGNRIECNLEFENNKYTSKLNLDYVIPHYKPSLGFRKSDNSITFKYQTVKGMVFLYDYFMKNRLYSDFKFYRVSKIKRFIEIRDYNNEAKNSIEFKIYSDFILDWFQNRNPLLYKVPFVSKIR
;
A
#
# COMPACT_ATOMS: atom_id res chain seq x y z
N MET A 1 -20.85 12.71 -12.49
CA MET A 1 -21.34 12.03 -11.27
C MET A 1 -20.69 12.64 -10.06
N GLY A 2 -21.49 13.13 -9.10
CA GLY A 2 -21.04 13.76 -7.87
C GLY A 2 -20.37 15.14 -8.08
N ARG A 3 -20.03 15.79 -6.96
CA ARG A 3 -19.34 17.09 -6.94
C ARG A 3 -18.14 17.03 -6.00
N ILE A 4 -17.08 17.78 -6.32
CA ILE A 4 -15.90 17.92 -5.47
C ILE A 4 -16.02 19.21 -4.66
N ARG A 5 -15.81 19.12 -3.35
CA ARG A 5 -15.76 20.25 -2.43
C ARG A 5 -14.40 20.26 -1.74
N ALA A 6 -13.66 21.36 -1.84
CA ALA A 6 -12.48 21.56 -1.02
C ALA A 6 -12.90 21.82 0.44
N ASP A 7 -12.23 21.18 1.39
CA ASP A 7 -12.37 21.51 2.80
C ASP A 7 -11.59 22.78 3.08
N LYS A 8 -12.25 23.77 3.69
CA LYS A 8 -11.63 25.08 3.98
C LYS A 8 -10.56 25.02 5.08
N ASN A 9 -10.65 24.00 5.94
CA ASN A 9 -9.82 23.88 7.15
C ASN A 9 -8.79 22.74 7.08
N LYS A 10 -8.84 21.92 6.03
CA LYS A 10 -7.97 20.74 5.89
C LYS A 10 -7.49 20.59 4.45
N PRO A 11 -6.25 20.11 4.23
CA PRO A 11 -5.69 19.96 2.88
C PRO A 11 -6.24 18.73 2.14
N HIS A 12 -7.57 18.57 2.09
CA HIS A 12 -8.23 17.53 1.32
C HIS A 12 -9.49 18.03 0.62
N SER A 13 -9.89 17.29 -0.41
CA SER A 13 -11.15 17.49 -1.11
C SER A 13 -12.09 16.35 -0.82
N ILE A 14 -13.37 16.65 -0.72
CA ILE A 14 -14.44 15.70 -0.48
C ILE A 14 -15.20 15.51 -1.80
N TRP A 15 -15.32 14.27 -2.25
CA TRP A 15 -16.21 13.90 -3.34
C TRP A 15 -17.58 13.53 -2.77
N ILE A 16 -18.62 14.24 -3.21
CA ILE A 16 -20.00 14.10 -2.70
C ILE A 16 -20.86 13.55 -3.82
N VAL A 17 -21.49 12.41 -3.57
CA VAL A 17 -22.53 11.81 -4.40
C VAL A 17 -23.84 11.95 -3.63
N SER A 18 -24.82 12.67 -4.15
CA SER A 18 -26.01 13.05 -3.39
C SER A 18 -27.36 12.79 -4.08
N THR A 19 -27.37 12.57 -5.40
CA THR A 19 -28.62 12.21 -6.08
C THR A 19 -28.88 10.71 -5.95
N LYS A 20 -30.15 10.32 -5.84
CA LYS A 20 -30.55 8.91 -5.72
C LYS A 20 -30.01 8.07 -6.89
N GLU A 21 -30.10 8.59 -8.09
CA GLU A 21 -29.63 7.92 -9.31
C GLU A 21 -28.12 7.66 -9.30
N GLU A 22 -27.33 8.67 -8.94
CA GLU A 22 -25.87 8.54 -8.83
C GLU A 22 -25.46 7.59 -7.71
N MET A 23 -26.17 7.62 -6.56
CA MET A 23 -25.93 6.69 -5.47
C MET A 23 -26.27 5.25 -5.87
N LEU A 24 -27.40 5.00 -6.54
CA LEU A 24 -27.76 3.68 -7.08
C LEU A 24 -26.71 3.18 -8.07
N PHE A 25 -26.27 4.03 -9.00
CA PHE A 25 -25.23 3.65 -9.94
C PHE A 25 -23.94 3.23 -9.21
N LEU A 26 -23.51 4.02 -8.21
CA LEU A 26 -22.29 3.74 -7.45
C LEU A 26 -22.40 2.44 -6.65
N ILE A 27 -23.52 2.24 -5.94
CA ILE A 27 -23.76 1.03 -5.13
C ILE A 27 -23.78 -0.21 -6.01
N ASN A 28 -24.46 -0.20 -7.14
CA ASN A 28 -24.49 -1.33 -8.07
C ASN A 28 -23.08 -1.64 -8.63
N LYS A 29 -22.21 -0.64 -8.82
CA LYS A 29 -20.83 -0.84 -9.26
C LYS A 29 -19.91 -1.37 -8.17
N LEU A 30 -20.18 -1.07 -6.90
CA LEU A 30 -19.38 -1.47 -5.75
C LEU A 30 -19.86 -2.77 -5.10
N ASN A 31 -21.11 -3.19 -5.38
CA ASN A 31 -21.66 -4.44 -4.87
C ASN A 31 -20.75 -5.61 -5.31
N GLU A 32 -20.55 -6.60 -4.47
CA GLU A 32 -19.57 -7.70 -4.64
C GLU A 32 -18.09 -7.31 -4.53
N LEU A 33 -17.74 -6.00 -4.39
CA LEU A 33 -16.36 -5.55 -4.31
C LEU A 33 -15.96 -5.03 -2.93
N VAL A 34 -16.93 -4.62 -2.10
CA VAL A 34 -16.66 -4.02 -0.79
C VAL A 34 -16.35 -5.08 0.25
N ARG A 35 -15.10 -5.09 0.75
CA ARG A 35 -14.58 -6.09 1.70
C ARG A 35 -14.33 -5.55 3.11
N LEU A 36 -13.98 -4.27 3.27
CA LEU A 36 -13.55 -3.74 4.56
C LEU A 36 -14.58 -2.82 5.23
N LYS A 37 -15.30 -2.00 4.49
CA LYS A 37 -16.32 -1.07 5.01
C LYS A 37 -17.74 -1.65 4.85
N VAL A 38 -17.88 -2.95 5.07
CA VAL A 38 -19.10 -3.71 4.74
C VAL A 38 -20.33 -3.23 5.50
N ASP A 39 -20.23 -3.00 6.82
CA ASP A 39 -21.39 -2.59 7.61
C ASP A 39 -21.94 -1.21 7.15
N SER A 40 -21.06 -0.28 6.78
CA SER A 40 -21.48 1.00 6.20
C SER A 40 -22.10 0.83 4.82
N PHE A 41 -21.53 -0.07 4.01
CA PHE A 41 -22.05 -0.34 2.67
C PHE A 41 -23.41 -1.02 2.70
N LYS A 42 -23.63 -1.98 3.61
CA LYS A 42 -24.94 -2.62 3.84
C LYS A 42 -26.03 -1.60 4.17
N LYS A 43 -25.77 -0.68 5.09
CA LYS A 43 -26.70 0.42 5.40
C LYS A 43 -27.05 1.26 4.18
N SER A 44 -26.08 1.49 3.29
CA SER A 44 -26.33 2.22 2.04
C SER A 44 -27.18 1.42 1.06
N CYS A 45 -26.96 0.10 0.96
CA CYS A 45 -27.80 -0.79 0.17
C CYS A 45 -29.25 -0.83 0.69
N GLU A 46 -29.43 -0.99 2.00
CA GLU A 46 -30.74 -0.97 2.67
C GLU A 46 -31.51 0.34 2.40
N HIS A 47 -30.82 1.49 2.55
CA HIS A 47 -31.38 2.81 2.29
C HIS A 47 -31.91 2.99 0.85
N LEU A 48 -31.26 2.34 -0.10
CA LEU A 48 -31.61 2.44 -1.53
C LEU A 48 -32.42 1.25 -2.04
N ASN A 49 -32.83 0.30 -1.16
CA ASN A 49 -33.49 -0.94 -1.51
C ASN A 49 -32.71 -1.78 -2.55
N VAL A 50 -31.41 -1.87 -2.39
CA VAL A 50 -30.53 -2.74 -3.19
C VAL A 50 -30.13 -3.94 -2.35
N GLU A 51 -30.24 -5.14 -2.89
CA GLU A 51 -29.75 -6.36 -2.24
C GLU A 51 -28.25 -6.32 -2.11
N TYR A 52 -27.71 -6.52 -0.89
CA TYR A 52 -26.27 -6.62 -0.65
C TYR A 52 -25.76 -8.00 -1.06
N VAL A 53 -24.72 -8.02 -1.87
CA VAL A 53 -23.99 -9.24 -2.24
C VAL A 53 -22.61 -9.22 -1.60
N GLU A 54 -22.27 -10.32 -0.90
CA GLU A 54 -20.98 -10.44 -0.22
C GLU A 54 -19.83 -10.59 -1.23
N ALA A 55 -18.76 -9.83 -1.00
CA ALA A 55 -17.56 -9.90 -1.82
C ALA A 55 -16.76 -11.19 -1.57
N ASN A 56 -16.05 -11.67 -2.60
CA ASN A 56 -15.07 -12.74 -2.43
C ASN A 56 -13.82 -12.21 -1.74
N TYR A 57 -13.44 -12.78 -0.59
CA TYR A 57 -12.26 -12.40 0.19
C TYR A 57 -10.97 -13.08 -0.28
N ASN A 58 -11.04 -14.09 -1.14
CA ASN A 58 -9.86 -14.66 -1.80
C ASN A 58 -9.52 -13.81 -3.02
N ILE A 59 -8.50 -12.98 -2.89
CA ILE A 59 -8.11 -12.05 -3.95
C ILE A 59 -7.37 -12.79 -5.05
N SER A 60 -7.83 -12.62 -6.28
CA SER A 60 -7.27 -13.31 -7.44
C SER A 60 -5.87 -12.80 -7.79
N GLN A 61 -5.14 -13.60 -8.54
CA GLN A 61 -3.80 -13.25 -9.02
C GLN A 61 -3.85 -11.99 -9.91
N ASN A 62 -2.94 -11.07 -9.64
CA ASN A 62 -2.84 -9.77 -10.31
C ASN A 62 -4.08 -8.86 -10.20
N ASP A 63 -5.01 -9.15 -9.27
CA ASP A 63 -6.15 -8.27 -9.00
C ASP A 63 -5.65 -6.90 -8.51
N PRO A 64 -6.18 -5.76 -9.03
CA PRO A 64 -5.79 -4.42 -8.62
C PRO A 64 -6.21 -4.04 -7.19
N TYR A 65 -6.99 -4.87 -6.50
CA TYR A 65 -7.46 -4.61 -5.15
C TYR A 65 -6.33 -4.33 -4.16
N LEU A 66 -5.23 -5.10 -4.20
CA LEU A 66 -4.06 -4.84 -3.35
C LEU A 66 -3.44 -3.48 -3.64
N ALA A 67 -3.39 -3.04 -4.90
CA ALA A 67 -2.90 -1.71 -5.24
C ALA A 67 -3.80 -0.61 -4.63
N GLY A 68 -5.12 -0.81 -4.64
CA GLY A 68 -6.08 0.06 -3.96
C GLY A 68 -5.84 0.13 -2.45
N LEU A 69 -5.64 -1.02 -1.78
CA LEU A 69 -5.32 -1.08 -0.36
C LEU A 69 -4.00 -0.38 -0.03
N VAL A 70 -2.95 -0.62 -0.83
CA VAL A 70 -1.65 0.04 -0.62
C VAL A 70 -1.73 1.54 -0.92
N TYR A 71 -2.54 1.96 -1.89
CA TYR A 71 -2.75 3.37 -2.19
C TYR A 71 -3.33 4.13 -1.00
N THR A 72 -4.33 3.56 -0.29
CA THR A 72 -4.99 4.18 0.87
C THR A 72 -4.20 3.96 2.16
N ASP A 73 -4.15 2.74 2.65
CA ASP A 73 -3.72 2.38 3.99
C ASP A 73 -2.34 1.69 4.05
N GLY A 74 -1.77 1.32 2.90
CA GLY A 74 -0.48 0.65 2.84
C GLY A 74 0.72 1.59 2.85
N SER A 75 1.89 1.03 3.13
CA SER A 75 3.17 1.73 3.10
C SER A 75 4.22 0.95 2.30
N ILE A 76 5.02 1.68 1.52
CA ILE A 76 6.24 1.17 0.89
C ILE A 76 7.41 1.77 1.66
N VAL A 77 8.17 0.93 2.35
CA VAL A 77 9.22 1.39 3.27
C VAL A 77 10.55 0.71 2.99
N TYR A 78 11.62 1.42 3.28
CA TYR A 78 12.96 0.83 3.33
C TYR A 78 13.26 0.38 4.76
N ASN A 79 13.55 -0.93 4.91
CA ASN A 79 13.98 -1.51 6.17
C ASN A 79 15.51 -1.54 6.20
N TYR A 80 16.10 -0.65 7.00
CA TYR A 80 17.55 -0.51 7.10
C TYR A 80 18.22 -1.79 7.64
N ALA A 81 17.68 -2.36 8.72
CA ALA A 81 18.25 -3.55 9.35
C ALA A 81 18.24 -4.78 8.44
N GLY A 82 17.19 -4.91 7.63
CA GLY A 82 17.07 -6.02 6.67
C GLY A 82 17.61 -5.70 5.28
N ASN A 83 18.10 -4.46 5.05
CA ASN A 83 18.56 -3.96 3.75
C ASN A 83 17.62 -4.37 2.61
N ARG A 84 16.33 -4.03 2.75
CA ARG A 84 15.27 -4.41 1.81
C ARG A 84 14.15 -3.37 1.77
N ILE A 85 13.40 -3.39 0.68
CA ILE A 85 12.17 -2.62 0.54
C ILE A 85 10.99 -3.54 0.86
N GLU A 86 10.06 -3.04 1.67
CA GLU A 86 8.89 -3.76 2.14
C GLU A 86 7.61 -3.04 1.75
N CYS A 87 6.55 -3.83 1.55
CA CYS A 87 5.19 -3.33 1.46
C CYS A 87 4.39 -3.85 2.66
N ASN A 88 3.86 -2.95 3.46
CA ASN A 88 3.14 -3.26 4.68
C ASN A 88 1.72 -2.70 4.63
N LEU A 89 0.76 -3.53 5.05
CA LEU A 89 -0.64 -3.19 5.28
C LEU A 89 -0.97 -3.50 6.73
N GLU A 90 -1.70 -2.62 7.40
CA GLU A 90 -2.18 -2.84 8.75
C GLU A 90 -3.64 -2.38 8.86
N PHE A 91 -4.49 -3.24 9.42
CA PHE A 91 -5.91 -3.00 9.61
C PHE A 91 -6.32 -3.37 11.02
N GLU A 92 -7.39 -2.76 11.52
CA GLU A 92 -8.08 -3.25 12.70
C GLU A 92 -8.53 -4.70 12.44
N ASN A 93 -8.26 -5.59 13.40
CA ASN A 93 -8.69 -6.97 13.32
C ASN A 93 -10.18 -7.10 13.65
N ASN A 94 -10.98 -7.42 12.66
CA ASN A 94 -12.42 -7.60 12.78
C ASN A 94 -12.90 -8.75 11.87
N LYS A 95 -14.21 -9.05 11.92
CA LYS A 95 -14.83 -10.15 11.16
C LYS A 95 -14.63 -10.08 9.63
N TYR A 96 -14.27 -8.92 9.08
CA TYR A 96 -14.03 -8.72 7.65
C TYR A 96 -12.55 -8.81 7.29
N THR A 97 -11.70 -8.09 8.03
CA THR A 97 -10.26 -8.11 7.79
C THR A 97 -9.65 -9.48 8.04
N SER A 98 -10.21 -10.26 8.99
CA SER A 98 -9.77 -11.64 9.26
C SER A 98 -10.08 -12.64 8.13
N LYS A 99 -11.06 -12.33 7.27
CA LYS A 99 -11.37 -13.13 6.08
C LYS A 99 -10.45 -12.83 4.90
N LEU A 100 -9.79 -11.66 4.89
CA LEU A 100 -9.04 -11.18 3.74
C LEU A 100 -7.83 -12.09 3.46
N ASN A 101 -7.81 -12.67 2.27
CA ASN A 101 -6.74 -13.55 1.80
C ASN A 101 -5.99 -12.89 0.63
N LEU A 102 -4.74 -12.49 0.88
CA LEU A 102 -3.84 -11.87 -0.09
C LEU A 102 -2.74 -12.83 -0.57
N ASP A 103 -2.84 -14.13 -0.26
CA ASP A 103 -1.77 -15.10 -0.49
C ASP A 103 -1.39 -15.26 -1.96
N TYR A 104 -2.35 -15.07 -2.86
CA TYR A 104 -2.19 -15.33 -4.29
C TYR A 104 -2.14 -14.07 -5.15
N VAL A 105 -2.40 -12.88 -4.58
CA VAL A 105 -2.55 -11.65 -5.37
C VAL A 105 -1.26 -11.26 -6.10
N ILE A 106 -0.11 -11.45 -5.46
CA ILE A 106 1.19 -11.31 -6.13
C ILE A 106 1.69 -12.73 -6.48
N PRO A 107 1.86 -13.04 -7.78
CA PRO A 107 2.38 -14.33 -8.21
C PRO A 107 3.68 -14.69 -7.49
N HIS A 108 3.77 -15.90 -6.97
CA HIS A 108 4.96 -16.44 -6.29
C HIS A 108 5.41 -15.67 -5.04
N TYR A 109 4.58 -14.76 -4.52
CA TYR A 109 4.94 -13.97 -3.34
C TYR A 109 3.78 -13.80 -2.36
N LYS A 110 3.78 -14.63 -1.34
CA LYS A 110 2.82 -14.60 -0.24
C LYS A 110 3.28 -13.60 0.85
N PRO A 111 2.37 -12.76 1.39
CA PRO A 111 2.69 -11.92 2.54
C PRO A 111 2.85 -12.75 3.82
N SER A 112 3.65 -12.27 4.76
CA SER A 112 3.57 -12.74 6.14
C SER A 112 2.39 -12.09 6.85
N LEU A 113 1.60 -12.91 7.55
CA LEU A 113 0.48 -12.48 8.36
C LEU A 113 0.92 -12.30 9.82
N GLY A 114 0.60 -11.18 10.42
CA GLY A 114 0.87 -10.91 11.82
C GLY A 114 -0.38 -10.41 12.55
N PHE A 115 -0.49 -10.78 13.83
CA PHE A 115 -1.53 -10.29 14.73
C PHE A 115 -0.89 -9.55 15.89
N ARG A 116 -1.32 -8.33 16.15
CA ARG A 116 -0.86 -7.53 17.27
C ARG A 116 -2.00 -7.35 18.26
N LYS A 117 -1.85 -7.95 19.46
CA LYS A 117 -2.90 -7.95 20.49
C LYS A 117 -3.08 -6.58 21.14
N SER A 118 -2.00 -5.78 21.26
CA SER A 118 -2.02 -4.47 21.94
C SER A 118 -3.02 -3.47 21.33
N ASP A 119 -3.15 -3.49 20.02
CA ASP A 119 -3.96 -2.57 19.23
C ASP A 119 -5.00 -3.29 18.35
N ASN A 120 -5.21 -4.59 18.65
CA ASN A 120 -6.14 -5.45 17.93
C ASN A 120 -6.00 -5.30 16.39
N SER A 121 -4.76 -5.36 15.89
CA SER A 121 -4.49 -5.20 14.47
C SER A 121 -4.05 -6.49 13.78
N ILE A 122 -4.37 -6.58 12.49
CA ILE A 122 -3.89 -7.59 11.54
C ILE A 122 -2.97 -6.91 10.54
N THR A 123 -1.80 -7.52 10.28
CA THR A 123 -0.79 -6.97 9.37
C THR A 123 -0.47 -7.96 8.26
N PHE A 124 -0.37 -7.46 7.03
CA PHE A 124 0.14 -8.19 5.87
C PHE A 124 1.45 -7.54 5.44
N LYS A 125 2.54 -8.32 5.42
CA LYS A 125 3.88 -7.80 5.12
C LYS A 125 4.53 -8.57 3.99
N TYR A 126 4.81 -7.88 2.89
CA TYR A 126 5.67 -8.35 1.81
C TYR A 126 7.09 -7.86 2.12
N GLN A 127 7.91 -8.71 2.76
CA GLN A 127 9.16 -8.29 3.41
C GLN A 127 10.37 -9.18 3.10
N THR A 128 10.32 -10.01 2.06
CA THR A 128 11.47 -10.85 1.68
C THR A 128 12.28 -10.21 0.57
N VAL A 129 13.61 -10.38 0.62
CA VAL A 129 14.52 -9.86 -0.41
C VAL A 129 14.17 -10.45 -1.79
N LYS A 130 13.98 -11.77 -1.85
CA LYS A 130 13.62 -12.47 -3.11
C LYS A 130 12.27 -12.04 -3.65
N GLY A 131 11.37 -11.57 -2.79
CA GLY A 131 10.03 -11.13 -3.17
C GLY A 131 9.97 -9.71 -3.76
N MET A 132 11.02 -8.91 -3.59
CA MET A 132 11.00 -7.51 -4.08
C MET A 132 10.76 -7.41 -5.58
N VAL A 133 11.27 -8.34 -6.38
CA VAL A 133 11.06 -8.35 -7.83
C VAL A 133 9.58 -8.57 -8.17
N PHE A 134 8.90 -9.48 -7.48
CA PHE A 134 7.47 -9.75 -7.70
C PHE A 134 6.60 -8.59 -7.25
N LEU A 135 7.00 -7.90 -6.17
CA LEU A 135 6.34 -6.67 -5.71
C LEU A 135 6.45 -5.56 -6.77
N TYR A 136 7.65 -5.38 -7.34
CA TYR A 136 7.89 -4.44 -8.44
C TYR A 136 6.99 -4.77 -9.64
N ASP A 137 7.01 -6.02 -10.12
CA ASP A 137 6.27 -6.45 -11.30
C ASP A 137 4.75 -6.28 -11.11
N TYR A 138 4.25 -6.59 -9.91
CA TYR A 138 2.84 -6.38 -9.59
C TYR A 138 2.44 -4.91 -9.69
N PHE A 139 3.22 -3.99 -9.10
CA PHE A 139 2.87 -2.56 -9.12
C PHE A 139 3.18 -1.87 -10.45
N MET A 140 4.01 -2.45 -11.31
CA MET A 140 4.15 -1.96 -12.69
C MET A 140 2.90 -2.29 -13.52
N LYS A 141 2.20 -3.39 -13.23
CA LYS A 141 0.91 -3.75 -13.84
C LYS A 141 -0.25 -2.99 -13.20
N ASN A 142 -0.24 -2.86 -11.88
CA ASN A 142 -1.30 -2.25 -11.07
C ASN A 142 -0.78 -0.94 -10.44
N ARG A 143 -0.67 0.10 -11.24
CA ARG A 143 -0.04 1.37 -10.84
C ARG A 143 -0.68 2.00 -9.61
N LEU A 144 0.15 2.43 -8.65
CA LEU A 144 -0.25 3.30 -7.55
C LEU A 144 -0.39 4.75 -8.07
N TYR A 145 -1.54 5.38 -7.83
CA TYR A 145 -1.79 6.77 -8.25
C TYR A 145 -1.19 7.82 -7.30
N SER A 146 -0.67 7.40 -6.14
CA SER A 146 0.17 8.25 -5.30
C SER A 146 1.56 8.35 -5.90
N ASP A 147 1.96 9.54 -6.36
CA ASP A 147 3.30 9.78 -6.92
C ASP A 147 4.41 9.37 -5.95
N PHE A 148 4.22 9.64 -4.65
CA PHE A 148 5.17 9.28 -3.61
C PHE A 148 5.33 7.76 -3.47
N LYS A 149 4.23 7.00 -3.44
CA LYS A 149 4.27 5.53 -3.31
C LYS A 149 4.77 4.90 -4.61
N PHE A 150 4.34 5.42 -5.76
CA PHE A 150 4.80 4.94 -7.07
C PHE A 150 6.30 5.21 -7.28
N TYR A 151 6.80 6.38 -6.89
CA TYR A 151 8.23 6.68 -6.91
C TYR A 151 9.03 5.61 -6.14
N ARG A 152 8.59 5.25 -4.95
CA ARG A 152 9.24 4.22 -4.13
C ARG A 152 9.24 2.85 -4.79
N VAL A 153 8.11 2.45 -5.37
CA VAL A 153 8.02 1.19 -6.11
C VAL A 153 8.94 1.18 -7.32
N SER A 154 8.98 2.25 -8.11
CA SER A 154 9.82 2.35 -9.31
C SER A 154 11.33 2.19 -9.02
N LYS A 155 11.75 2.48 -7.80
CA LYS A 155 13.14 2.34 -7.35
C LYS A 155 13.53 0.90 -6.97
N ILE A 156 12.56 -0.01 -6.78
CA ILE A 156 12.83 -1.37 -6.28
C ILE A 156 13.81 -2.13 -7.19
N LYS A 157 13.62 -2.07 -8.50
CA LYS A 157 14.50 -2.78 -9.43
C LYS A 157 15.94 -2.32 -9.32
N ARG A 158 16.17 -1.01 -9.31
CA ARG A 158 17.52 -0.46 -9.11
C ARG A 158 18.10 -0.83 -7.75
N PHE A 159 17.27 -0.84 -6.71
CA PHE A 159 17.72 -1.25 -5.38
C PHE A 159 18.19 -2.70 -5.36
N ILE A 160 17.50 -3.63 -6.03
CA ILE A 160 17.90 -5.04 -6.12
C ILE A 160 19.32 -5.17 -6.71
N GLU A 161 19.65 -4.36 -7.71
CA GLU A 161 20.95 -4.39 -8.38
C GLU A 161 22.11 -3.92 -7.48
N ILE A 162 21.85 -2.93 -6.61
CA ILE A 162 22.90 -2.25 -5.84
C ILE A 162 22.91 -2.57 -4.36
N ARG A 163 21.92 -3.31 -3.85
CA ARG A 163 21.76 -3.53 -2.41
C ARG A 163 22.99 -4.16 -1.73
N ASP A 164 23.72 -5.00 -2.42
CA ASP A 164 24.86 -5.71 -1.87
C ASP A 164 26.10 -4.80 -1.72
N TYR A 165 26.11 -3.63 -2.36
CA TYR A 165 27.12 -2.58 -2.17
C TYR A 165 27.12 -1.99 -0.75
N ASN A 166 26.06 -2.25 0.03
CA ASN A 166 26.04 -1.96 1.47
C ASN A 166 27.19 -2.61 2.26
N ASN A 167 27.76 -3.71 1.75
CA ASN A 167 28.81 -4.46 2.41
C ASN A 167 30.22 -3.99 1.99
N GLU A 168 30.32 -3.08 1.01
CA GLU A 168 31.58 -2.57 0.50
C GLU A 168 32.19 -1.51 1.43
N ALA A 169 33.49 -1.23 1.23
CA ALA A 169 34.18 -0.22 2.01
C ALA A 169 33.53 1.15 1.85
N LYS A 170 33.41 1.92 2.93
CA LYS A 170 32.69 3.22 2.92
C LYS A 170 33.27 4.25 1.95
N ASN A 171 34.52 4.13 1.60
CA ASN A 171 35.22 4.99 0.63
C ASN A 171 35.17 4.44 -0.80
N SER A 172 34.54 3.30 -1.04
CA SER A 172 34.39 2.72 -2.37
C SER A 172 33.33 3.46 -3.20
N ILE A 173 33.42 3.33 -4.52
CA ILE A 173 32.43 3.87 -5.46
C ILE A 173 31.11 3.14 -5.28
N GLU A 174 31.13 1.83 -5.07
CA GLU A 174 29.96 0.97 -4.86
C GLU A 174 29.16 1.42 -3.64
N PHE A 175 29.83 1.62 -2.48
CA PHE A 175 29.15 2.12 -1.29
C PHE A 175 28.59 3.52 -1.51
N LYS A 176 29.27 4.38 -2.25
CA LYS A 176 28.75 5.71 -2.60
C LYS A 176 27.47 5.60 -3.43
N ILE A 177 27.44 4.74 -4.46
CA ILE A 177 26.24 4.50 -5.28
C ILE A 177 25.07 4.05 -4.40
N TYR A 178 25.32 3.12 -3.49
CA TYR A 178 24.30 2.66 -2.54
C TYR A 178 23.80 3.78 -1.63
N SER A 179 24.71 4.51 -1.00
CA SER A 179 24.35 5.59 -0.07
C SER A 179 23.58 6.72 -0.75
N ASP A 180 24.00 7.12 -1.95
CA ASP A 180 23.30 8.14 -2.74
C ASP A 180 21.87 7.70 -3.11
N PHE A 181 21.70 6.42 -3.46
CA PHE A 181 20.38 5.85 -3.71
C PHE A 181 19.49 5.91 -2.46
N ILE A 182 19.99 5.51 -1.30
CA ILE A 182 19.22 5.53 -0.05
C ILE A 182 18.87 6.96 0.36
N LEU A 183 19.79 7.90 0.20
CA LEU A 183 19.53 9.32 0.46
C LEU A 183 18.43 9.86 -0.47
N ASP A 184 18.50 9.56 -1.78
CA ASP A 184 17.47 9.93 -2.76
C ASP A 184 16.10 9.34 -2.39
N TRP A 185 16.05 8.06 -1.98
CA TRP A 185 14.84 7.42 -1.50
C TRP A 185 14.16 8.18 -0.36
N PHE A 186 14.94 8.65 0.63
CA PHE A 186 14.39 9.35 1.79
C PHE A 186 14.14 10.83 1.53
N GLN A 187 14.90 11.46 0.65
CA GLN A 187 14.78 12.88 0.33
C GLN A 187 13.46 13.22 -0.36
N ASN A 188 12.93 12.30 -1.14
CA ASN A 188 11.70 12.53 -1.88
C ASN A 188 10.53 12.81 -0.91
N ARG A 189 10.08 14.07 -0.88
CA ARG A 189 8.98 14.57 -0.03
C ARG A 189 9.20 14.39 1.49
N ASN A 190 10.42 14.22 1.93
CA ASN A 190 10.75 14.18 3.35
C ASN A 190 11.61 15.38 3.77
N PRO A 191 11.01 16.49 4.23
CA PRO A 191 11.75 17.67 4.67
C PRO A 191 12.57 17.41 5.94
N LEU A 192 12.31 16.30 6.65
CA LEU A 192 12.98 15.95 7.91
C LEU A 192 13.99 14.82 7.74
N LEU A 193 14.61 14.69 6.56
CA LEU A 193 15.59 13.66 6.27
C LEU A 193 16.68 13.53 7.35
N TYR A 194 17.15 14.65 7.88
CA TYR A 194 18.17 14.69 8.94
C TYR A 194 17.75 14.03 10.26
N LYS A 195 16.44 13.83 10.49
CA LYS A 195 15.91 13.13 11.66
C LYS A 195 15.85 11.61 11.48
N VAL A 196 16.17 11.08 10.30
CA VAL A 196 16.21 9.63 10.09
C VAL A 196 17.45 9.05 10.78
N PRO A 197 17.29 8.14 11.76
CA PRO A 197 18.37 7.77 12.70
C PRO A 197 19.63 7.18 12.05
N PHE A 198 19.52 6.60 10.86
CA PHE A 198 20.63 5.93 10.18
C PHE A 198 21.26 6.76 9.05
N VAL A 199 20.76 7.96 8.76
CA VAL A 199 21.33 8.82 7.69
C VAL A 199 22.79 9.13 7.96
N SER A 200 23.17 9.35 9.21
CA SER A 200 24.58 9.57 9.61
C SER A 200 25.49 8.35 9.40
N LYS A 201 24.92 7.15 9.24
CA LYS A 201 25.67 5.91 8.96
C LYS A 201 25.89 5.67 7.47
N ILE A 202 25.13 6.38 6.63
CA ILE A 202 25.17 6.28 5.17
C ILE A 202 26.04 7.37 4.56
N ARG A 203 26.18 8.50 5.26
CA ARG A 203 27.02 9.63 4.85
C ARG A 203 28.50 9.41 5.17
#